data_10ba4474d066ba3a6d0a28761946469a
#
_entry.id   10ba4474d066ba3a6d0a28761946469a
#
_cell.length_a   1.000
_cell.length_b   1.000
_cell.length_c   1.000
_cell.angle_alpha   90.00
_cell.angle_beta   90.00
_cell.angle_gamma   90.00
#
_symmetry.space_group_name_H-M   'P 1'
#
loop_
_entity.id
_entity.type
_entity.pdbx_description
1 polymer ?
#
loop_
_entity_poly.entity_id
_entity_poly.type
_entity_poly.pdbx_seq_one_letter_code
_entity_poly.pdbx_strand_id
1 'polypeptide(L)'
;FSFKDGDESLTARYDLSSPLARFYAQNNQELPSIFKRYQIQNVYRNEKAGNGRYREFLQADFDIVGNVNPAQANAELCNLISSTLLECGLNKNQFTINVSNRKIVQGLIDELKISKEKQFKVIRAIDKLDKPGFGLKGVEDLLKKERKDQSGAITKGADLSDEQVAQILNFLKIKNLKELKQTLTNSL
;
A
#
# COMPACT_ATOMS: atom_id res chain seq x y z
N PHE A 1 -14.40 9.41 -12.47
CA PHE A 1 -15.06 9.92 -13.67
C PHE A 1 -16.33 9.13 -13.92
N SER A 2 -17.48 9.78 -13.81
CA SER A 2 -18.80 9.17 -14.04
C SER A 2 -19.56 9.99 -15.09
N PHE A 3 -20.41 9.31 -15.85
CA PHE A 3 -21.25 9.93 -16.87
C PHE A 3 -22.61 9.21 -16.94
N LYS A 4 -23.58 9.86 -17.54
CA LYS A 4 -24.91 9.30 -17.75
C LYS A 4 -25.00 8.67 -19.15
N ASP A 5 -25.66 7.51 -19.24
CA ASP A 5 -26.04 6.87 -20.47
C ASP A 5 -27.55 6.51 -20.34
N GLY A 6 -28.41 7.37 -20.82
CA GLY A 6 -29.82 7.32 -20.51
C GLY A 6 -30.08 7.46 -19.01
N ASP A 7 -30.78 6.51 -18.42
CA ASP A 7 -31.07 6.45 -16.99
C ASP A 7 -29.95 5.79 -16.15
N GLU A 8 -28.95 5.19 -16.81
CA GLU A 8 -27.87 4.54 -16.16
C GLU A 8 -26.72 5.51 -15.80
N SER A 9 -26.05 5.24 -14.69
CA SER A 9 -24.83 5.94 -14.30
C SER A 9 -23.62 5.03 -14.51
N LEU A 10 -22.77 5.37 -15.47
CA LEU A 10 -21.54 4.67 -15.78
C LEU A 10 -20.34 5.35 -15.11
N THR A 11 -19.36 4.55 -14.71
CA THR A 11 -18.13 5.06 -14.09
C THR A 11 -16.92 4.47 -14.79
N ALA A 12 -15.98 5.33 -15.18
CA ALA A 12 -14.71 4.90 -15.71
C ALA A 12 -13.95 4.11 -14.63
N ARG A 13 -13.32 2.99 -15.02
CA ARG A 13 -12.65 2.09 -14.08
C ARG A 13 -11.47 2.77 -13.38
N TYR A 14 -11.46 2.67 -12.05
CA TYR A 14 -10.36 3.19 -11.22
C TYR A 14 -9.17 2.23 -11.15
N ASP A 15 -9.43 0.93 -11.22
CA ASP A 15 -8.46 -0.17 -11.19
C ASP A 15 -8.96 -1.34 -12.07
N LEU A 16 -8.19 -2.42 -12.12
CA LEU A 16 -8.57 -3.64 -12.84
C LEU A 16 -9.07 -4.75 -11.90
N SER A 17 -8.98 -4.57 -10.58
CA SER A 17 -9.41 -5.55 -9.58
C SER A 17 -10.93 -5.62 -9.47
N SER A 18 -11.65 -4.48 -9.50
CA SER A 18 -13.12 -4.47 -9.44
C SER A 18 -13.76 -5.15 -10.66
N PRO A 19 -13.30 -4.90 -11.92
CA PRO A 19 -13.74 -5.67 -13.07
C PRO A 19 -13.40 -7.16 -12.97
N LEU A 20 -12.24 -7.52 -12.41
CA LEU A 20 -11.88 -8.92 -12.18
C LEU A 20 -12.84 -9.58 -11.19
N ALA A 21 -13.14 -8.93 -10.07
CA ALA A 21 -14.05 -9.49 -9.08
C ALA A 21 -15.42 -9.81 -9.68
N ARG A 22 -15.94 -8.90 -10.52
CA ARG A 22 -17.19 -9.12 -11.27
C ARG A 22 -17.08 -10.29 -12.24
N PHE A 23 -16.02 -10.32 -13.05
CA PHE A 23 -15.77 -11.40 -14.00
C PHE A 23 -15.68 -12.76 -13.29
N TYR A 24 -14.89 -12.83 -12.22
CA TYR A 24 -14.73 -14.05 -11.44
C TYR A 24 -16.04 -14.52 -10.82
N ALA A 25 -16.84 -13.60 -10.25
CA ALA A 25 -18.13 -13.95 -9.68
C ALA A 25 -19.11 -14.52 -10.71
N GLN A 26 -19.06 -14.04 -11.95
CA GLN A 26 -19.94 -14.49 -13.04
C GLN A 26 -19.51 -15.80 -13.68
N ASN A 27 -18.21 -16.14 -13.64
CA ASN A 27 -17.64 -17.26 -14.40
C ASN A 27 -16.88 -18.28 -13.52
N ASN A 28 -16.97 -18.20 -12.19
CA ASN A 28 -16.14 -18.98 -11.27
C ASN A 28 -16.27 -20.51 -11.44
N GLN A 29 -17.40 -21.00 -11.95
CA GLN A 29 -17.62 -22.42 -12.20
C GLN A 29 -16.87 -22.96 -13.44
N GLU A 30 -16.52 -22.07 -14.36
CA GLU A 30 -15.79 -22.39 -15.59
C GLU A 30 -14.28 -22.15 -15.46
N LEU A 31 -13.88 -21.45 -14.40
CA LEU A 31 -12.49 -21.08 -14.14
C LEU A 31 -11.78 -22.18 -13.32
N PRO A 32 -10.45 -22.34 -13.50
CA PRO A 32 -9.68 -23.24 -12.66
C PRO A 32 -9.74 -22.79 -11.17
N SER A 33 -9.64 -23.77 -10.25
CA SER A 33 -9.68 -23.55 -8.79
C SER A 33 -8.63 -22.54 -8.30
N ILE A 34 -7.51 -22.44 -9.00
CA ILE A 34 -6.52 -21.38 -8.85
C ILE A 34 -6.45 -20.66 -10.18
N PHE A 35 -7.08 -19.51 -10.25
CA PHE A 35 -7.13 -18.67 -11.44
C PHE A 35 -6.03 -17.62 -11.40
N LYS A 36 -5.14 -17.65 -12.36
CA LYS A 36 -4.06 -16.68 -12.54
C LYS A 36 -4.30 -15.88 -13.82
N ARG A 37 -4.19 -14.57 -13.73
CA ARG A 37 -4.30 -13.72 -14.90
C ARG A 37 -3.30 -12.56 -14.87
N TYR A 38 -3.07 -11.97 -16.02
CA TYR A 38 -2.57 -10.60 -16.13
C TYR A 38 -3.51 -9.79 -17.03
N GLN A 39 -3.51 -8.49 -16.84
CA GLN A 39 -4.27 -7.56 -17.66
C GLN A 39 -3.52 -6.23 -17.78
N ILE A 40 -3.46 -5.67 -18.99
CA ILE A 40 -2.89 -4.36 -19.24
C ILE A 40 -3.97 -3.52 -19.89
N GLN A 41 -4.41 -2.44 -19.19
CA GLN A 41 -5.51 -1.61 -19.68
C GLN A 41 -5.48 -0.22 -19.05
N ASN A 42 -6.11 0.76 -19.72
CA ASN A 42 -6.27 2.10 -19.16
C ASN A 42 -7.16 2.09 -17.93
N VAL A 43 -6.72 2.85 -16.93
CA VAL A 43 -7.48 3.17 -15.71
C VAL A 43 -7.55 4.68 -15.52
N TYR A 44 -8.55 5.14 -14.77
CA TYR A 44 -8.91 6.54 -14.68
C TYR A 44 -8.99 6.99 -13.22
N ARG A 45 -8.10 7.91 -12.82
CA ARG A 45 -8.05 8.43 -11.44
C ARG A 45 -8.12 9.94 -11.45
N ASN A 46 -9.05 10.51 -10.68
CA ASN A 46 -9.20 11.96 -10.56
C ASN A 46 -8.19 12.53 -9.55
N GLU A 47 -6.92 12.22 -9.73
CA GLU A 47 -5.83 12.75 -8.92
C GLU A 47 -5.28 14.05 -9.53
N LYS A 48 -4.57 14.84 -8.72
CA LYS A 48 -3.87 16.01 -9.23
C LYS A 48 -2.75 15.55 -10.17
N ALA A 49 -2.83 15.97 -11.43
CA ALA A 49 -1.83 15.65 -12.45
C ALA A 49 -0.45 16.25 -12.08
N GLY A 50 0.62 15.57 -12.47
CA GLY A 50 2.01 15.98 -12.22
C GLY A 50 2.97 15.15 -13.04
N ASN A 51 4.29 15.35 -12.87
CA ASN A 51 5.30 14.56 -13.56
C ASN A 51 5.16 13.08 -13.21
N GLY A 52 4.95 12.23 -14.24
CA GLY A 52 4.74 10.78 -14.08
C GLY A 52 3.41 10.40 -13.43
N ARG A 53 2.48 11.35 -13.25
CA ARG A 53 1.16 11.10 -12.68
C ARG A 53 0.07 11.67 -13.59
N TYR A 54 -0.65 10.76 -14.23
CA TYR A 54 -1.70 11.07 -15.20
C TYR A 54 -3.06 10.65 -14.64
N ARG A 55 -4.13 11.27 -15.14
CA ARG A 55 -5.51 10.89 -14.82
C ARG A 55 -5.97 9.66 -15.57
N GLU A 56 -5.38 9.41 -16.72
CA GLU A 56 -5.51 8.19 -17.53
C GLU A 56 -4.12 7.62 -17.74
N PHE A 57 -3.95 6.34 -17.47
CA PHE A 57 -2.67 5.63 -17.68
C PHE A 57 -2.90 4.13 -17.82
N LEU A 58 -1.96 3.45 -18.47
CA LEU A 58 -1.93 1.99 -18.55
C LEU A 58 -1.51 1.41 -17.21
N GLN A 59 -2.33 0.51 -16.67
CA GLN A 59 -2.02 -0.29 -15.50
C GLN A 59 -1.82 -1.74 -15.94
N ALA A 60 -0.75 -2.37 -15.47
CA ALA A 60 -0.49 -3.79 -15.60
C ALA A 60 -0.78 -4.46 -14.26
N ASP A 61 -1.77 -5.34 -14.23
CA ASP A 61 -2.17 -6.09 -13.04
C ASP A 61 -1.86 -7.57 -13.22
N PHE A 62 -1.40 -8.20 -12.14
CA PHE A 62 -1.19 -9.63 -12.03
C PHE A 62 -1.98 -10.13 -10.82
N ASP A 63 -2.88 -11.07 -11.05
CA ASP A 63 -3.80 -11.54 -10.02
C ASP A 63 -3.75 -13.07 -9.89
N ILE A 64 -3.84 -13.53 -8.65
CA ILE A 64 -4.05 -14.93 -8.29
C ILE A 64 -5.30 -15.02 -7.44
N VAL A 65 -6.32 -15.71 -7.92
CA VAL A 65 -7.61 -15.86 -7.23
C VAL A 65 -7.85 -17.33 -6.97
N GLY A 66 -8.23 -17.70 -5.74
CA GLY A 66 -8.51 -19.08 -5.35
C GLY A 66 -8.01 -19.41 -3.95
N ASN A 67 -8.14 -20.68 -3.59
CA ASN A 67 -7.64 -21.16 -2.29
C ASN A 67 -6.13 -21.47 -2.38
N VAL A 68 -5.32 -20.44 -2.14
CA VAL A 68 -3.85 -20.51 -2.22
C VAL A 68 -3.22 -20.14 -0.88
N ASN A 69 -2.00 -20.65 -0.63
CA ASN A 69 -1.21 -20.16 0.49
C ASN A 69 -0.77 -18.71 0.21
N PRO A 70 -1.17 -17.72 1.03
CA PRO A 70 -0.88 -16.31 0.76
C PRO A 70 0.63 -16.01 0.67
N ALA A 71 1.46 -16.69 1.47
CA ALA A 71 2.90 -16.46 1.43
C ALA A 71 3.53 -16.95 0.13
N GLN A 72 3.08 -18.10 -0.38
CA GLN A 72 3.54 -18.62 -1.67
C GLN A 72 3.07 -17.73 -2.83
N ALA A 73 1.79 -17.32 -2.84
CA ALA A 73 1.25 -16.43 -3.85
C ALA A 73 1.99 -15.08 -3.87
N ASN A 74 2.25 -14.48 -2.70
CA ASN A 74 3.01 -13.23 -2.62
C ASN A 74 4.45 -13.39 -3.11
N ALA A 75 5.12 -14.51 -2.80
CA ALA A 75 6.46 -14.79 -3.30
C ALA A 75 6.49 -14.96 -4.83
N GLU A 76 5.47 -15.64 -5.38
CA GLU A 76 5.31 -15.78 -6.83
C GLU A 76 5.12 -14.42 -7.52
N LEU A 77 4.25 -13.55 -6.96
CA LEU A 77 4.05 -12.20 -7.47
C LEU A 77 5.32 -11.34 -7.41
N CYS A 78 6.09 -11.41 -6.32
CA CYS A 78 7.37 -10.70 -6.21
C CYS A 78 8.36 -11.17 -7.30
N ASN A 79 8.44 -12.48 -7.53
CA ASN A 79 9.28 -13.03 -8.58
C ASN A 79 8.82 -12.60 -9.98
N LEU A 80 7.51 -12.64 -10.23
CA LEU A 80 6.92 -12.19 -11.49
C LEU A 80 7.23 -10.72 -11.77
N ILE A 81 7.04 -9.84 -10.79
CA ILE A 81 7.35 -8.41 -10.91
C ILE A 81 8.84 -8.22 -11.22
N SER A 82 9.72 -8.93 -10.49
CA SER A 82 11.16 -8.86 -10.73
C SER A 82 11.53 -9.28 -12.16
N SER A 83 11.01 -10.41 -12.61
CA SER A 83 11.26 -10.93 -13.96
C SER A 83 10.74 -9.96 -15.03
N THR A 84 9.54 -9.42 -14.84
CA THR A 84 8.95 -8.44 -15.77
C THR A 84 9.82 -7.18 -15.89
N LEU A 85 10.32 -6.65 -14.78
CA LEU A 85 11.18 -5.45 -14.81
C LEU A 85 12.52 -5.74 -15.51
N LEU A 86 13.09 -6.93 -15.33
CA LEU A 86 14.32 -7.35 -16.03
C LEU A 86 14.07 -7.48 -17.54
N GLU A 87 12.97 -8.10 -17.95
CA GLU A 87 12.58 -8.22 -19.38
C GLU A 87 12.28 -6.84 -20.00
N CYS A 88 11.80 -5.87 -19.21
CA CYS A 88 11.66 -4.48 -19.65
C CYS A 88 13.01 -3.73 -19.80
N GLY A 89 14.14 -4.41 -19.56
CA GLY A 89 15.49 -3.86 -19.73
C GLY A 89 16.10 -3.19 -18.50
N LEU A 90 15.47 -3.30 -17.33
CA LEU A 90 16.04 -2.81 -16.09
C LEU A 90 17.08 -3.81 -15.54
N ASN A 91 18.17 -3.30 -14.98
CA ASN A 91 19.15 -4.11 -14.27
C ASN A 91 18.75 -4.31 -12.80
N LYS A 92 19.22 -5.38 -12.15
CA LYS A 92 18.91 -5.72 -10.76
C LYS A 92 19.19 -4.58 -9.75
N ASN A 93 20.08 -3.66 -10.07
CA ASN A 93 20.43 -2.53 -9.19
C ASN A 93 19.56 -1.28 -9.43
N GLN A 94 18.64 -1.32 -10.39
CA GLN A 94 17.81 -0.16 -10.77
C GLN A 94 16.41 -0.21 -10.14
N PHE A 95 16.06 -1.28 -9.45
CA PHE A 95 14.78 -1.38 -8.75
C PHE A 95 14.92 -2.15 -7.43
N THR A 96 13.95 -1.94 -6.56
CA THR A 96 13.81 -2.66 -5.29
C THR A 96 12.35 -3.05 -5.09
N ILE A 97 12.09 -4.30 -4.72
CA ILE A 97 10.76 -4.77 -4.36
C ILE A 97 10.63 -4.71 -2.84
N ASN A 98 9.80 -3.78 -2.36
CA ASN A 98 9.52 -3.64 -0.94
C ASN A 98 8.32 -4.49 -0.55
N VAL A 99 8.51 -5.36 0.44
CA VAL A 99 7.44 -6.21 0.97
C VAL A 99 7.15 -5.79 2.40
N SER A 100 5.89 -5.55 2.73
CA SER A 100 5.49 -5.24 4.09
C SER A 100 4.35 -6.16 4.57
N ASN A 101 4.27 -6.35 5.89
CA ASN A 101 3.20 -7.11 6.50
C ASN A 101 2.46 -6.22 7.51
N ARG A 102 1.21 -5.90 7.20
CA ARG A 102 0.37 -5.04 8.05
C ARG A 102 0.21 -5.58 9.48
N LYS A 103 0.28 -6.92 9.67
CA LYS A 103 0.19 -7.52 11.01
C LYS A 103 1.33 -7.08 11.93
N ILE A 104 2.51 -6.79 11.40
CA ILE A 104 3.65 -6.29 12.19
C ILE A 104 3.34 -4.91 12.74
N VAL A 105 2.86 -4.00 11.88
CA VAL A 105 2.46 -2.65 12.30
C VAL A 105 1.26 -2.71 13.25
N GLN A 106 0.31 -3.61 13.02
CA GLN A 106 -0.83 -3.79 13.91
C GLN A 106 -0.38 -4.29 15.29
N GLY A 107 0.53 -5.26 15.35
CA GLY A 107 1.09 -5.74 16.62
C GLY A 107 1.75 -4.61 17.43
N LEU A 108 2.53 -3.77 16.77
CA LEU A 108 3.12 -2.57 17.41
C LEU A 108 2.05 -1.61 17.95
N ILE A 109 1.01 -1.35 17.16
CA ILE A 109 -0.12 -0.49 17.55
C ILE A 109 -0.85 -1.04 18.77
N ASP A 110 -1.07 -2.36 18.80
CA ASP A 110 -1.77 -3.05 19.89
C ASP A 110 -0.92 -3.07 21.18
N GLU A 111 0.39 -3.32 21.07
CA GLU A 111 1.32 -3.27 22.19
C GLU A 111 1.41 -1.87 22.80
N LEU A 112 1.44 -0.84 21.98
CA LEU A 112 1.43 0.55 22.41
C LEU A 112 0.06 1.00 22.93
N LYS A 113 -0.94 0.12 22.97
CA LYS A 113 -2.31 0.39 23.42
C LYS A 113 -2.93 1.64 22.75
N ILE A 114 -2.65 1.80 21.45
CA ILE A 114 -3.17 2.92 20.69
C ILE A 114 -4.66 2.71 20.43
N SER A 115 -5.49 3.67 20.83
CA SER A 115 -6.94 3.58 20.69
C SER A 115 -7.37 3.43 19.22
N LYS A 116 -8.45 2.69 18.97
CA LYS A 116 -8.97 2.39 17.62
C LYS A 116 -9.16 3.65 16.75
N GLU A 117 -9.58 4.75 17.36
CA GLU A 117 -9.81 6.02 16.67
C GLU A 117 -8.51 6.66 16.15
N LYS A 118 -7.37 6.39 16.83
CA LYS A 118 -6.07 6.92 16.44
C LYS A 118 -5.31 6.02 15.47
N GLN A 119 -5.61 4.71 15.42
CA GLN A 119 -4.88 3.72 14.61
C GLN A 119 -4.80 4.10 13.13
N PHE A 120 -5.91 4.54 12.54
CA PHE A 120 -5.93 4.93 11.13
C PHE A 120 -5.00 6.14 10.85
N LYS A 121 -4.93 7.10 11.77
CA LYS A 121 -4.03 8.26 11.63
C LYS A 121 -2.57 7.84 11.73
N VAL A 122 -2.26 6.89 12.63
CA VAL A 122 -0.91 6.32 12.79
C VAL A 122 -0.47 5.62 11.50
N ILE A 123 -1.29 4.74 10.96
CA ILE A 123 -0.99 4.03 9.71
C ILE A 123 -0.79 5.04 8.57
N ARG A 124 -1.66 6.04 8.43
CA ARG A 124 -1.51 7.11 7.42
C ARG A 124 -0.25 7.95 7.61
N ALA A 125 0.22 8.14 8.83
CA ALA A 125 1.48 8.84 9.09
C ALA A 125 2.67 7.99 8.62
N ILE A 126 2.69 6.70 8.95
CA ILE A 126 3.73 5.74 8.55
C ILE A 126 3.80 5.62 7.02
N ASP A 127 2.67 5.52 6.33
CA ASP A 127 2.59 5.43 4.86
C ASP A 127 3.20 6.62 4.12
N LYS A 128 3.48 7.70 4.84
CA LYS A 128 4.10 8.90 4.25
C LYS A 128 5.62 8.94 4.41
N LEU A 129 6.23 7.94 5.09
CA LEU A 129 7.66 7.93 5.39
C LEU A 129 8.52 8.17 4.15
N ASP A 130 8.23 7.48 3.05
CA ASP A 130 9.00 7.53 1.80
C ASP A 130 8.57 8.67 0.86
N LYS A 131 7.61 9.52 1.26
CA LYS A 131 7.21 10.65 0.43
C LYS A 131 8.28 11.74 0.44
N PRO A 132 8.60 12.33 -0.72
CA PRO A 132 9.56 13.43 -0.81
C PRO A 132 9.24 14.54 0.20
N GLY A 133 10.26 14.99 0.95
CA GLY A 133 10.14 16.04 1.96
C GLY A 133 9.41 15.63 3.25
N PHE A 134 9.10 14.35 3.43
CA PHE A 134 8.47 13.85 4.65
C PHE A 134 9.48 13.25 5.63
N GLY A 135 10.00 12.05 5.34
CA GLY A 135 10.95 11.34 6.19
C GLY A 135 10.44 11.09 7.62
N LEU A 136 11.34 10.68 8.50
CA LEU A 136 11.01 10.40 9.91
C LEU A 136 10.45 11.63 10.65
N LYS A 137 10.95 12.84 10.34
CA LYS A 137 10.46 14.06 10.98
C LYS A 137 8.99 14.36 10.63
N GLY A 138 8.63 14.18 9.36
CA GLY A 138 7.25 14.38 8.94
C GLY A 138 6.30 13.35 9.53
N VAL A 139 6.77 12.11 9.73
CA VAL A 139 6.02 11.08 10.44
C VAL A 139 5.85 11.45 11.89
N GLU A 140 6.93 11.88 12.58
CA GLU A 140 6.89 12.36 13.97
C GLU A 140 5.85 13.45 14.18
N ASP A 141 5.86 14.50 13.34
CA ASP A 141 4.91 15.60 13.40
C ASP A 141 3.45 15.11 13.33
N LEU A 142 3.16 14.15 12.41
CA LEU A 142 1.82 13.58 12.28
C LEU A 142 1.45 12.56 13.36
N LEU A 143 2.40 11.93 14.00
CA LEU A 143 2.13 11.07 15.16
C LEU A 143 1.79 11.91 16.39
N LYS A 144 2.38 13.10 16.54
CA LYS A 144 2.11 14.06 17.62
C LYS A 144 0.81 14.82 17.38
N LYS A 145 0.87 16.08 17.02
CA LYS A 145 -0.30 16.96 16.97
C LYS A 145 -0.79 17.28 15.57
N GLU A 146 0.07 17.88 14.76
CA GLU A 146 -0.29 18.33 13.42
C GLU A 146 0.96 18.59 12.58
N ARG A 147 0.77 18.62 11.27
CA ARG A 147 1.80 19.07 10.34
C ARG A 147 1.23 20.08 9.36
N LYS A 148 1.95 21.16 9.18
CA LYS A 148 1.72 22.15 8.13
C LYS A 148 2.59 21.77 6.92
N ASP A 149 2.00 21.63 5.76
CA ASP A 149 2.74 21.35 4.51
C ASP A 149 3.26 22.64 3.86
N GLN A 150 4.01 22.49 2.75
CA GLN A 150 4.56 23.63 2.01
C GLN A 150 3.49 24.57 1.42
N SER A 151 2.27 24.09 1.25
CA SER A 151 1.13 24.89 0.76
C SER A 151 0.40 25.62 1.90
N GLY A 152 0.82 25.40 3.14
CA GLY A 152 0.18 25.95 4.34
C GLY A 152 -1.00 25.12 4.87
N ALA A 153 -1.36 24.00 4.21
CA ALA A 153 -2.45 23.15 4.68
C ALA A 153 -2.04 22.37 5.94
N ILE A 154 -2.94 22.39 6.94
CA ILE A 154 -2.73 21.71 8.22
C ILE A 154 -3.36 20.32 8.18
N THR A 155 -2.57 19.29 8.45
CA THR A 155 -3.05 17.93 8.64
C THR A 155 -3.01 17.58 10.11
N LYS A 156 -4.16 17.29 10.72
CA LYS A 156 -4.27 16.88 12.13
C LYS A 156 -3.58 15.52 12.34
N GLY A 157 -2.75 15.45 13.38
CA GLY A 157 -2.02 14.26 13.77
C GLY A 157 -2.83 13.24 14.58
N ALA A 158 -2.14 12.22 15.06
CA ALA A 158 -2.71 11.14 15.87
C ALA A 158 -2.77 11.49 17.37
N ASP A 159 -2.09 12.54 17.80
CA ASP A 159 -2.03 13.00 19.20
C ASP A 159 -1.59 11.85 20.14
N LEU A 160 -0.45 11.26 19.84
CA LEU A 160 0.19 10.23 20.65
C LEU A 160 1.11 10.84 21.72
N SER A 161 1.39 10.07 22.78
CA SER A 161 2.39 10.44 23.76
C SER A 161 3.81 10.40 23.15
N ASP A 162 4.75 11.15 23.75
CA ASP A 162 6.14 11.16 23.29
C ASP A 162 6.78 9.77 23.36
N GLU A 163 6.40 8.96 24.32
CA GLU A 163 6.86 7.58 24.45
C GLU A 163 6.36 6.69 23.29
N GLN A 164 5.07 6.74 22.97
CA GLN A 164 4.48 6.01 21.84
C GLN A 164 5.14 6.44 20.52
N VAL A 165 5.36 7.73 20.34
CA VAL A 165 6.03 8.29 19.15
C VAL A 165 7.46 7.77 19.05
N ALA A 166 8.23 7.80 20.14
CA ALA A 166 9.62 7.31 20.15
C ALA A 166 9.70 5.82 19.78
N GLN A 167 8.80 4.99 20.30
CA GLN A 167 8.78 3.56 19.98
C GLN A 167 8.43 3.30 18.52
N ILE A 168 7.45 4.01 17.94
CA ILE A 168 7.13 3.91 16.51
C ILE A 168 8.32 4.34 15.64
N LEU A 169 8.95 5.47 15.97
CA LEU A 169 10.10 5.95 15.20
C LEU A 169 11.30 5.00 15.28
N ASN A 170 11.54 4.37 16.44
CA ASN A 170 12.59 3.37 16.59
C ASN A 170 12.28 2.12 15.75
N PHE A 171 11.04 1.66 15.74
CA PHE A 171 10.59 0.58 14.88
C PHE A 171 10.83 0.90 13.39
N LEU A 172 10.51 2.10 12.94
CA LEU A 172 10.68 2.53 11.55
C LEU A 172 12.17 2.65 11.11
N LYS A 173 13.11 2.68 12.04
CA LYS A 173 14.56 2.68 11.76
C LYS A 173 15.14 1.29 11.52
N ILE A 174 14.40 0.23 11.80
CA ILE A 174 14.84 -1.15 11.60
C ILE A 174 15.07 -1.41 10.11
N LYS A 175 16.28 -1.89 9.76
CA LYS A 175 16.69 -2.04 8.36
C LYS A 175 16.72 -3.49 7.87
N ASN A 176 16.67 -4.46 8.76
CA ASN A 176 16.81 -5.86 8.38
C ASN A 176 15.99 -6.80 9.28
N LEU A 177 15.75 -8.02 8.77
CA LEU A 177 14.97 -9.04 9.45
C LEU A 177 15.55 -9.51 10.79
N LYS A 178 16.86 -9.42 10.98
CA LYS A 178 17.51 -9.83 12.23
C LYS A 178 17.16 -8.86 13.35
N GLU A 179 17.30 -7.57 13.09
CA GLU A 179 16.89 -6.50 14.02
C GLU A 179 15.38 -6.58 14.32
N LEU A 180 14.55 -6.78 13.28
CA LEU A 180 13.11 -6.92 13.46
C LEU A 180 12.78 -8.11 14.37
N LYS A 181 13.38 -9.28 14.15
CA LYS A 181 13.15 -10.45 15.01
C LYS A 181 13.56 -10.17 16.46
N GLN A 182 14.71 -9.55 16.68
CA GLN A 182 15.18 -9.19 18.03
C GLN A 182 14.20 -8.24 18.72
N THR A 183 13.72 -7.21 18.02
CA THR A 183 12.74 -6.26 18.56
C THR A 183 11.45 -6.95 18.94
N LEU A 184 10.89 -7.80 18.08
CA LEU A 184 9.65 -8.55 18.36
C LEU A 184 9.81 -9.58 19.47
N THR A 185 10.98 -10.21 19.62
CA THR A 185 11.23 -11.20 20.68
C THR A 185 11.43 -10.54 22.05
N ASN A 186 11.98 -9.33 22.09
CA ASN A 186 12.17 -8.58 23.34
C ASN A 186 10.89 -7.90 23.84
N SER A 187 9.85 -7.87 23.00
CA SER A 187 8.53 -7.29 23.30
C SER A 187 7.51 -8.36 23.75
N LEU A 188 7.86 -9.63 23.66
CA LEU A 188 7.09 -10.79 24.15
C LEU A 188 7.68 -11.30 25.46
#